data_6ebda989aeada7b2cf23877e5c120c44
#
_entry.id   6ebda989aeada7b2cf23877e5c120c44
#
_cell.length_a   1.000
_cell.length_b   1.000
_cell.length_c   1.000
_cell.angle_alpha   90.00
_cell.angle_beta   90.00
_cell.angle_gamma   90.00
#
_symmetry.space_group_name_H-M   'P 1'
#
loop_
_entity.id
_entity.type
_entity.pdbx_description
1 polymer ?
#
loop_
_entity_poly.entity_id
_entity_poly.type
_entity_poly.pdbx_seq_one_letter_code
_entity_poly.pdbx_strand_id
1 'polypeptide(L)'
;MESKSILVFGAHPDDLEIGMGGTIAKLSAMGYEVQPIIATLPNFIKSDTKEGRKTESMLSAKVMGCKSPVFLDLLPDEMVFGRKMVTLIDSLVTKYKPDSIFTQWYGDSHQDHQILTKSVISACRDQNNIFMYETTIPGGITENSFRPQLYVNITETIETKKNALECFESQFVRCGEIWIPAILGRCSYRGYQINSKYAEAFEVIKVTKW
;
A
#
# COMPACT_ATOMS: atom_id res chain seq x y z
N MET A 1 -9.09 25.36 3.74
CA MET A 1 -9.68 24.02 3.61
C MET A 1 -8.90 23.13 4.55
N GLU A 2 -9.54 22.37 5.43
CA GLU A 2 -8.84 21.36 6.21
C GLU A 2 -8.22 20.34 5.25
N SER A 3 -6.94 20.02 5.47
CA SER A 3 -6.25 19.00 4.68
C SER A 3 -6.89 17.65 4.97
N LYS A 4 -7.30 16.95 3.93
CA LYS A 4 -7.85 15.59 4.09
C LYS A 4 -6.73 14.62 4.45
N SER A 5 -6.94 13.84 5.49
CA SER A 5 -6.00 12.86 6.01
C SER A 5 -6.29 11.47 5.44
N ILE A 6 -5.24 10.78 5.01
CA ILE A 6 -5.34 9.44 4.43
C ILE A 6 -4.36 8.52 5.14
N LEU A 7 -4.84 7.40 5.67
CA LEU A 7 -3.99 6.31 6.14
C LEU A 7 -3.84 5.23 5.07
N VAL A 8 -2.62 4.80 4.84
CA VAL A 8 -2.31 3.71 3.92
C VAL A 8 -1.53 2.62 4.64
N PHE A 9 -2.13 1.45 4.78
CA PHE A 9 -1.55 0.30 5.47
C PHE A 9 -0.89 -0.65 4.48
N GLY A 10 0.37 -1.02 4.73
CA GLY A 10 1.11 -2.07 4.06
C GLY A 10 1.66 -3.07 5.07
N ALA A 11 1.68 -4.35 4.73
CA ALA A 11 2.31 -5.37 5.58
C ALA A 11 3.82 -5.17 5.59
N HIS A 12 4.40 -4.95 4.43
CA HIS A 12 5.85 -4.86 4.21
C HIS A 12 6.25 -3.54 3.53
N PRO A 13 7.53 -3.14 3.67
CA PRO A 13 8.11 -2.13 2.79
C PRO A 13 7.98 -2.55 1.32
N ASP A 14 7.49 -1.68 0.45
CA ASP A 14 7.19 -1.82 -0.98
C ASP A 14 5.72 -2.07 -1.35
N ASP A 15 4.89 -2.64 -0.49
CA ASP A 15 3.48 -2.94 -0.77
C ASP A 15 2.70 -1.73 -1.29
N LEU A 16 2.92 -0.58 -0.65
CA LEU A 16 2.24 0.67 -0.98
C LEU A 16 2.64 1.18 -2.37
N GLU A 17 3.93 1.11 -2.66
CA GLU A 17 4.49 1.53 -3.93
C GLU A 17 4.01 0.61 -5.06
N ILE A 18 3.98 -0.69 -4.81
CA ILE A 18 3.45 -1.69 -5.74
C ILE A 18 1.97 -1.43 -6.03
N GLY A 19 1.17 -1.25 -4.99
CA GLY A 19 -0.28 -1.18 -5.08
C GLY A 19 -0.82 0.18 -5.49
N MET A 20 -0.30 1.27 -4.91
CA MET A 20 -0.88 2.61 -5.07
C MET A 20 0.13 3.77 -5.06
N GLY A 21 1.40 3.52 -5.38
CA GLY A 21 2.45 4.55 -5.35
C GLY A 21 2.16 5.77 -6.22
N GLY A 22 1.58 5.56 -7.41
CA GLY A 22 1.14 6.65 -8.29
C GLY A 22 -0.02 7.45 -7.71
N THR A 23 -0.96 6.79 -7.05
CA THR A 23 -2.08 7.42 -6.36
C THR A 23 -1.60 8.21 -5.13
N ILE A 24 -0.66 7.66 -4.34
CA ILE A 24 -0.04 8.37 -3.22
C ILE A 24 0.61 9.65 -3.71
N ALA A 25 1.44 9.58 -4.76
CA ALA A 25 2.10 10.75 -5.32
C ALA A 25 1.09 11.81 -5.80
N LYS A 26 0.03 11.39 -6.48
CA LYS A 26 -1.04 12.27 -6.95
C LYS A 26 -1.77 12.96 -5.79
N LEU A 27 -2.18 12.21 -4.78
CA LEU A 27 -2.88 12.74 -3.61
C LEU A 27 -1.98 13.71 -2.83
N SER A 28 -0.70 13.38 -2.64
CA SER A 28 0.28 14.26 -2.00
C SER A 28 0.44 15.57 -2.75
N ALA A 29 0.55 15.53 -4.09
CA ALA A 29 0.62 16.72 -4.94
C ALA A 29 -0.65 17.58 -4.88
N MET A 30 -1.80 16.96 -4.60
CA MET A 30 -3.09 17.66 -4.38
C MET A 30 -3.25 18.24 -2.97
N GLY A 31 -2.23 18.09 -2.09
CA GLY A 31 -2.24 18.62 -0.73
C GLY A 31 -2.90 17.73 0.33
N TYR A 32 -3.17 16.45 0.01
CA TYR A 32 -3.64 15.49 1.02
C TYR A 32 -2.49 15.07 1.93
N GLU A 33 -2.79 14.90 3.21
CA GLU A 33 -1.83 14.32 4.16
C GLU A 33 -1.89 12.79 4.09
N VAL A 34 -1.03 12.19 3.30
CA VAL A 34 -0.93 10.73 3.18
C VAL A 34 0.07 10.20 4.18
N GLN A 35 -0.38 9.36 5.11
CA GLN A 35 0.43 8.72 6.16
C GLN A 35 0.56 7.22 5.89
N PRO A 36 1.74 6.75 5.43
CA PRO A 36 2.05 5.33 5.34
C PRO A 36 2.21 4.67 6.71
N ILE A 37 1.70 3.46 6.86
CA ILE A 37 1.86 2.59 8.02
C ILE A 37 2.39 1.24 7.53
N ILE A 38 3.55 0.83 7.98
CA ILE A 38 4.19 -0.46 7.63
C ILE A 38 4.15 -1.36 8.86
N ALA A 39 3.55 -2.55 8.71
CA ALA A 39 3.30 -3.43 9.85
C ALA A 39 4.57 -4.17 10.31
N THR A 40 5.31 -4.77 9.41
CA THR A 40 6.46 -5.61 9.73
C THR A 40 7.63 -5.38 8.78
N LEU A 41 8.82 -5.73 9.23
CA LEU A 41 10.09 -5.60 8.49
C LEU A 41 10.77 -6.96 8.41
N PRO A 42 10.28 -7.86 7.55
CA PRO A 42 10.87 -9.19 7.45
C PRO A 42 12.23 -9.16 6.78
N ASN A 43 13.15 -10.01 7.25
CA ASN A 43 14.45 -10.27 6.67
C ASN A 43 14.36 -11.54 5.82
N PHE A 44 14.06 -11.41 4.53
CA PHE A 44 13.94 -12.57 3.64
C PHE A 44 15.27 -13.03 3.05
N ILE A 45 16.25 -12.14 2.95
CA ILE A 45 17.58 -12.44 2.44
C ILE A 45 18.66 -11.87 3.38
N LYS A 46 19.85 -12.45 3.32
CA LYS A 46 20.96 -12.11 4.23
C LYS A 46 21.43 -10.64 4.14
N SER A 47 21.18 -10.00 3.01
CA SER A 47 21.48 -8.57 2.77
C SER A 47 20.38 -7.62 3.27
N ASP A 48 19.17 -8.14 3.56
CA ASP A 48 18.08 -7.34 4.09
C ASP A 48 18.30 -7.06 5.58
N THR A 49 18.52 -5.80 5.91
CA THR A 49 18.49 -5.36 7.32
C THR A 49 17.22 -4.57 7.57
N LYS A 50 16.72 -4.59 8.80
CA LYS A 50 15.56 -3.76 9.18
C LYS A 50 15.81 -2.28 8.90
N GLU A 51 16.99 -1.79 9.20
CA GLU A 51 17.41 -0.42 8.94
C GLU A 51 17.50 -0.09 7.45
N GLY A 52 17.99 -1.03 6.63
CA GLY A 52 17.99 -0.90 5.17
C GLY A 52 16.57 -0.76 4.62
N ARG A 53 15.68 -1.67 5.00
CA ARG A 53 14.27 -1.65 4.59
C ARG A 53 13.53 -0.37 5.06
N LYS A 54 13.82 0.13 6.26
CA LYS A 54 13.30 1.43 6.74
C LYS A 54 13.81 2.57 5.88
N THR A 55 15.11 2.56 5.55
CA THR A 55 15.74 3.60 4.72
C THR A 55 15.12 3.62 3.33
N GLU A 56 14.97 2.47 2.67
CA GLU A 56 14.31 2.34 1.37
C GLU A 56 12.89 2.94 1.40
N SER A 57 12.08 2.58 2.39
CA SER A 57 10.72 3.12 2.55
C SER A 57 10.69 4.63 2.82
N MET A 58 11.63 5.15 3.60
CA MET A 58 11.72 6.60 3.84
C MET A 58 12.12 7.37 2.57
N LEU A 59 13.03 6.82 1.77
CA LEU A 59 13.42 7.40 0.48
C LEU A 59 12.25 7.40 -0.50
N SER A 60 11.55 6.27 -0.60
CA SER A 60 10.36 6.12 -1.42
C SER A 60 9.26 7.12 -1.04
N ALA A 61 8.96 7.24 0.26
CA ALA A 61 7.98 8.21 0.75
C ALA A 61 8.35 9.66 0.38
N LYS A 62 9.64 10.00 0.45
CA LYS A 62 10.14 11.32 -0.01
C LYS A 62 9.92 11.52 -1.50
N VAL A 63 10.18 10.50 -2.33
CA VAL A 63 9.93 10.54 -3.78
C VAL A 63 8.44 10.76 -4.07
N MET A 64 7.55 10.05 -3.36
CA MET A 64 6.09 10.18 -3.51
C MET A 64 5.52 11.47 -2.89
N GLY A 65 6.32 12.23 -2.12
CA GLY A 65 5.88 13.46 -1.46
C GLY A 65 4.90 13.25 -0.29
N CYS A 66 4.81 12.04 0.26
CA CYS A 66 3.99 11.72 1.40
C CYS A 66 4.75 11.84 2.74
N LYS A 67 4.05 11.64 3.85
CA LYS A 67 4.67 11.62 5.19
C LYS A 67 5.64 10.45 5.32
N SER A 68 6.65 10.58 6.18
CA SER A 68 7.52 9.46 6.51
C SER A 68 6.71 8.29 7.08
N PRO A 69 6.99 7.05 6.68
CA PRO A 69 6.27 5.89 7.18
C PRO A 69 6.37 5.72 8.69
N VAL A 70 5.29 5.29 9.30
CA VAL A 70 5.28 4.76 10.67
C VAL A 70 5.48 3.25 10.59
N PHE A 71 6.52 2.76 11.24
CA PHE A 71 6.83 1.34 11.34
C PHE A 71 6.27 0.81 12.65
N LEU A 72 5.45 -0.24 12.58
CA LEU A 72 4.91 -0.89 13.79
C LEU A 72 5.91 -1.89 14.37
N ASP A 73 6.93 -2.25 13.59
CA ASP A 73 8.02 -3.16 13.98
C ASP A 73 7.51 -4.51 14.54
N LEU A 74 6.34 -4.97 14.07
CA LEU A 74 5.80 -6.25 14.49
C LEU A 74 6.72 -7.39 14.06
N LEU A 75 6.92 -8.34 14.97
CA LEU A 75 7.61 -9.59 14.62
C LEU A 75 6.67 -10.49 13.80
N PRO A 76 7.21 -11.43 12.99
CA PRO A 76 6.37 -12.35 12.21
C PRO A 76 5.31 -13.08 13.05
N ASP A 77 5.67 -13.51 14.28
CA ASP A 77 4.75 -14.18 15.20
C ASP A 77 3.66 -13.26 15.78
N GLU A 78 3.84 -11.94 15.68
CA GLU A 78 2.85 -10.95 16.10
C GLU A 78 1.87 -10.58 14.99
N MET A 79 2.17 -10.97 13.74
CA MET A 79 1.25 -10.84 12.60
C MET A 79 0.13 -11.89 12.71
N VAL A 80 -0.78 -11.66 13.66
CA VAL A 80 -1.90 -12.55 13.96
C VAL A 80 -3.19 -11.74 14.03
N PHE A 81 -4.22 -12.21 13.31
CA PHE A 81 -5.55 -11.61 13.44
C PHE A 81 -6.11 -11.84 14.85
N GLY A 82 -6.37 -10.77 15.56
CA GLY A 82 -6.88 -10.84 16.91
C GLY A 82 -7.04 -9.46 17.57
N ARG A 83 -7.53 -9.48 18.80
CA ARG A 83 -7.84 -8.24 19.54
C ARG A 83 -6.63 -7.29 19.65
N LYS A 84 -5.43 -7.81 19.90
CA LYS A 84 -4.21 -7.00 20.01
C LYS A 84 -3.97 -6.17 18.74
N MET A 85 -4.02 -6.84 17.56
CA MET A 85 -3.81 -6.18 16.26
C MET A 85 -4.92 -5.18 15.95
N VAL A 86 -6.19 -5.56 16.16
CA VAL A 86 -7.32 -4.65 15.93
C VAL A 86 -7.22 -3.41 16.81
N THR A 87 -6.89 -3.55 18.12
CA THR A 87 -6.73 -2.42 19.03
C THR A 87 -5.55 -1.52 18.64
N LEU A 88 -4.46 -2.10 18.13
CA LEU A 88 -3.32 -1.31 17.63
C LEU A 88 -3.75 -0.44 16.43
N ILE A 89 -4.48 -0.99 15.48
CA ILE A 89 -4.99 -0.24 14.32
C ILE A 89 -6.02 0.81 14.74
N ASP A 90 -6.94 0.47 15.66
CA ASP A 90 -7.89 1.43 16.26
C ASP A 90 -7.17 2.66 16.87
N SER A 91 -6.04 2.43 17.55
CA SER A 91 -5.25 3.53 18.13
C SER A 91 -4.65 4.45 17.06
N LEU A 92 -4.22 3.90 15.93
CA LEU A 92 -3.72 4.69 14.80
C LEU A 92 -4.85 5.49 14.14
N VAL A 93 -6.01 4.88 13.93
CA VAL A 93 -7.18 5.57 13.37
C VAL A 93 -7.62 6.72 14.29
N THR A 94 -7.65 6.48 15.61
CA THR A 94 -7.97 7.52 16.60
C THR A 94 -6.96 8.66 16.59
N LYS A 95 -5.67 8.34 16.45
CA LYS A 95 -4.58 9.33 16.40
C LYS A 95 -4.62 10.19 15.14
N TYR A 96 -4.78 9.56 13.97
CA TYR A 96 -4.66 10.25 12.68
C TYR A 96 -5.99 10.78 12.13
N LYS A 97 -7.13 10.28 12.61
CA LYS A 97 -8.50 10.66 12.20
C LYS A 97 -8.65 10.75 10.67
N PRO A 98 -8.37 9.66 9.94
CA PRO A 98 -8.33 9.71 8.50
C PRO A 98 -9.73 9.89 7.88
N ASP A 99 -9.80 10.61 6.77
CA ASP A 99 -10.98 10.69 5.91
C ASP A 99 -11.13 9.43 5.04
N SER A 100 -9.99 8.81 4.69
CA SER A 100 -9.96 7.60 3.88
C SER A 100 -8.84 6.66 4.33
N ILE A 101 -9.10 5.37 4.22
CA ILE A 101 -8.17 4.30 4.59
C ILE A 101 -7.96 3.39 3.41
N PHE A 102 -6.69 3.07 3.14
CA PHE A 102 -6.30 2.11 2.13
C PHE A 102 -5.51 0.97 2.78
N THR A 103 -5.74 -0.25 2.31
CA THR A 103 -5.00 -1.44 2.70
C THR A 103 -4.83 -2.35 1.49
N GLN A 104 -3.94 -3.33 1.53
CA GLN A 104 -3.78 -4.27 0.43
C GLN A 104 -5.01 -5.17 0.26
N TRP A 105 -5.14 -5.73 -0.94
CA TRP A 105 -6.22 -6.67 -1.23
C TRP A 105 -6.03 -7.99 -0.47
N TYR A 106 -7.07 -8.44 0.23
CA TYR A 106 -7.02 -9.64 1.07
C TYR A 106 -6.98 -10.96 0.30
N GLY A 107 -7.32 -10.95 -0.98
CA GLY A 107 -7.27 -12.14 -1.85
C GLY A 107 -5.87 -12.48 -2.36
N ASP A 108 -4.85 -11.72 -2.00
CA ASP A 108 -3.44 -12.07 -2.18
C ASP A 108 -3.09 -13.32 -1.35
N SER A 109 -2.19 -14.16 -1.88
CA SER A 109 -1.77 -15.41 -1.20
C SER A 109 -0.83 -15.18 -0.01
N HIS A 110 -0.32 -13.96 0.20
CA HIS A 110 0.57 -13.68 1.32
C HIS A 110 -0.20 -13.57 2.64
N GLN A 111 0.12 -14.43 3.60
CA GLN A 111 -0.57 -14.48 4.88
C GLN A 111 -0.59 -13.13 5.62
N ASP A 112 0.52 -12.39 5.63
CA ASP A 112 0.61 -11.10 6.32
C ASP A 112 -0.31 -10.06 5.68
N HIS A 113 -0.47 -10.09 4.35
CA HIS A 113 -1.43 -9.24 3.63
C HIS A 113 -2.86 -9.54 4.07
N GLN A 114 -3.22 -10.82 4.11
CA GLN A 114 -4.57 -11.25 4.54
C GLN A 114 -4.85 -10.85 5.99
N ILE A 115 -3.89 -11.09 6.89
CA ILE A 115 -4.01 -10.79 8.32
C ILE A 115 -4.15 -9.29 8.55
N LEU A 116 -3.26 -8.48 7.95
CA LEU A 116 -3.33 -7.03 8.11
C LEU A 116 -4.63 -6.47 7.57
N THR A 117 -5.01 -6.84 6.35
CA THR A 117 -6.25 -6.35 5.72
C THR A 117 -7.48 -6.71 6.54
N LYS A 118 -7.59 -7.96 7.00
CA LYS A 118 -8.67 -8.41 7.89
C LYS A 118 -8.73 -7.59 9.18
N SER A 119 -7.57 -7.26 9.73
CA SER A 119 -7.45 -6.46 10.96
C SER A 119 -7.85 -5.02 10.73
N VAL A 120 -7.42 -4.41 9.60
CA VAL A 120 -7.82 -3.06 9.19
C VAL A 120 -9.32 -2.96 8.99
N ILE A 121 -9.92 -3.88 8.24
CA ILE A 121 -11.38 -3.90 8.02
C ILE A 121 -12.13 -4.00 9.35
N SER A 122 -11.66 -4.84 10.27
CA SER A 122 -12.28 -5.01 11.58
C SER A 122 -12.19 -3.76 12.46
N ALA A 123 -11.02 -3.11 12.50
CA ALA A 123 -10.80 -1.89 13.26
C ALA A 123 -11.54 -0.68 12.68
N CYS A 124 -11.58 -0.59 11.35
CA CYS A 124 -12.08 0.60 10.64
C CYS A 124 -13.58 0.54 10.30
N ARG A 125 -14.35 -0.38 10.87
CA ARG A 125 -15.78 -0.57 10.54
C ARG A 125 -16.63 0.69 10.65
N ASP A 126 -16.25 1.64 11.51
CA ASP A 126 -16.95 2.91 11.73
C ASP A 126 -16.42 4.05 10.84
N GLN A 127 -15.37 3.79 10.04
CA GLN A 127 -14.81 4.78 9.13
C GLN A 127 -15.65 4.93 7.84
N ASN A 128 -15.54 6.09 7.18
CA ASN A 128 -16.39 6.43 6.05
C ASN A 128 -15.93 5.80 4.73
N ASN A 129 -14.62 5.82 4.47
CA ASN A 129 -14.06 5.43 3.17
C ASN A 129 -12.93 4.43 3.38
N ILE A 130 -13.12 3.21 2.88
CA ILE A 130 -12.16 2.10 3.02
C ILE A 130 -12.01 1.42 1.67
N PHE A 131 -10.76 1.29 1.22
CA PHE A 131 -10.40 0.74 -0.07
C PHE A 131 -9.30 -0.31 0.08
N MET A 132 -9.30 -1.28 -0.83
CA MET A 132 -8.19 -2.22 -0.99
C MET A 132 -7.48 -1.96 -2.32
N TYR A 133 -6.16 -1.74 -2.27
CA TYR A 133 -5.34 -1.60 -3.47
C TYR A 133 -4.86 -2.96 -3.98
N GLU A 134 -4.66 -3.05 -5.29
CA GLU A 134 -4.22 -4.26 -5.95
C GLU A 134 -2.73 -4.52 -5.68
N THR A 135 -2.42 -5.62 -4.99
CA THR A 135 -1.06 -6.13 -4.86
C THR A 135 -0.90 -7.42 -5.66
N THR A 136 0.30 -7.69 -6.11
CA THR A 136 0.66 -8.96 -6.74
C THR A 136 2.09 -9.29 -6.35
N ILE A 137 2.27 -10.43 -5.71
CA ILE A 137 3.58 -10.96 -5.39
C ILE A 137 4.07 -11.91 -6.50
N PRO A 138 5.38 -11.97 -6.78
CA PRO A 138 5.92 -12.93 -7.73
C PRO A 138 5.53 -14.37 -7.37
N GLY A 139 4.95 -15.10 -8.32
CA GLY A 139 4.47 -16.47 -8.11
C GLY A 139 3.22 -16.59 -7.23
N GLY A 140 2.58 -15.48 -6.87
CA GLY A 140 1.37 -15.50 -6.06
C GLY A 140 0.20 -16.18 -6.77
N ILE A 141 -0.50 -17.05 -6.02
CA ILE A 141 -1.72 -17.73 -6.47
C ILE A 141 -2.88 -17.17 -5.67
N THR A 142 -3.96 -16.81 -6.33
CA THR A 142 -5.15 -16.29 -5.68
C THR A 142 -6.34 -17.20 -5.93
N GLU A 143 -7.14 -17.45 -4.89
CA GLU A 143 -8.40 -18.21 -5.02
C GLU A 143 -9.50 -17.39 -5.70
N ASN A 144 -9.43 -16.06 -5.59
CA ASN A 144 -10.39 -15.14 -6.16
C ASN A 144 -9.70 -14.14 -7.07
N SER A 145 -10.43 -13.57 -8.02
CA SER A 145 -9.93 -12.48 -8.85
C SER A 145 -10.14 -11.14 -8.16
N PHE A 146 -9.16 -10.24 -8.28
CA PHE A 146 -9.33 -8.83 -7.92
C PHE A 146 -10.43 -8.20 -8.78
N ARG A 147 -11.39 -7.54 -8.14
CA ARG A 147 -12.56 -6.91 -8.79
C ARG A 147 -12.48 -5.40 -8.68
N PRO A 148 -11.82 -4.71 -9.62
CA PRO A 148 -11.64 -3.28 -9.56
C PRO A 148 -12.99 -2.54 -9.67
N GLN A 149 -13.22 -1.59 -8.76
CA GLN A 149 -14.44 -0.78 -8.69
C GLN A 149 -14.14 0.71 -8.74
N LEU A 150 -12.94 1.10 -8.32
CA LEU A 150 -12.43 2.46 -8.41
C LEU A 150 -11.10 2.44 -9.18
N TYR A 151 -10.93 3.40 -10.09
CA TYR A 151 -9.69 3.59 -10.84
C TYR A 151 -9.17 5.01 -10.64
N VAL A 152 -7.87 5.12 -10.46
CA VAL A 152 -7.19 6.41 -10.39
C VAL A 152 -6.23 6.51 -11.57
N ASN A 153 -6.47 7.46 -12.46
CA ASN A 153 -5.52 7.77 -13.54
C ASN A 153 -4.24 8.34 -12.94
N ILE A 154 -3.12 7.64 -13.16
CA ILE A 154 -1.79 7.96 -12.67
C ILE A 154 -0.81 8.28 -13.80
N THR A 155 -1.31 8.61 -14.98
CA THR A 155 -0.45 8.89 -16.15
C THR A 155 0.60 9.96 -15.84
N GLU A 156 0.26 10.99 -15.08
CA GLU A 156 1.17 12.08 -14.71
C GLU A 156 2.12 11.71 -13.57
N THR A 157 1.82 10.67 -12.80
CA THR A 157 2.62 10.24 -11.64
C THR A 157 3.28 8.87 -11.81
N ILE A 158 3.23 8.30 -13.01
CA ILE A 158 3.82 6.97 -13.27
C ILE A 158 5.34 6.97 -13.08
N GLU A 159 6.03 8.03 -13.50
CA GLU A 159 7.48 8.15 -13.30
C GLU A 159 7.83 8.30 -11.82
N THR A 160 7.01 9.03 -11.06
CA THR A 160 7.18 9.13 -9.59
C THR A 160 7.00 7.76 -8.94
N LYS A 161 5.99 6.97 -9.35
CA LYS A 161 5.81 5.59 -8.88
C LYS A 161 7.02 4.72 -9.21
N LYS A 162 7.52 4.80 -10.45
CA LYS A 162 8.71 4.05 -10.88
C LYS A 162 9.92 4.39 -10.01
N ASN A 163 10.21 5.69 -9.85
CA ASN A 163 11.33 6.16 -9.03
C ASN A 163 11.17 5.74 -7.55
N ALA A 164 9.94 5.69 -7.03
CA ALA A 164 9.66 5.20 -5.69
C ALA A 164 9.96 3.71 -5.53
N LEU A 165 9.60 2.89 -6.53
CA LEU A 165 9.95 1.46 -6.58
C LEU A 165 11.46 1.25 -6.68
N GLU A 166 12.18 2.09 -7.44
CA GLU A 166 13.62 2.03 -7.59
C GLU A 166 14.39 2.30 -6.28
N CYS A 167 13.74 2.88 -5.26
CA CYS A 167 14.34 2.99 -3.93
C CYS A 167 14.54 1.66 -3.21
N PHE A 168 13.88 0.58 -3.64
CA PHE A 168 13.93 -0.74 -3.00
C PHE A 168 14.96 -1.65 -3.68
N GLU A 169 16.24 -1.36 -3.48
CA GLU A 169 17.35 -2.16 -4.02
C GLU A 169 17.27 -3.62 -3.58
N SER A 170 16.85 -3.86 -2.34
CA SER A 170 16.64 -5.19 -1.79
C SER A 170 15.66 -6.05 -2.61
N GLN A 171 14.64 -5.42 -3.23
CA GLN A 171 13.67 -6.13 -4.06
C GLN A 171 14.18 -6.45 -5.46
N PHE A 172 15.09 -5.65 -6.01
CA PHE A 172 15.78 -6.01 -7.25
C PHE A 172 16.62 -7.25 -7.08
N VAL A 173 17.30 -7.39 -5.95
CA VAL A 173 18.09 -8.59 -5.63
C VAL A 173 17.18 -9.82 -5.53
N ARG A 174 15.98 -9.68 -4.99
CA ARG A 174 15.02 -10.76 -4.76
C ARG A 174 14.20 -11.12 -6.01
N CYS A 175 13.65 -10.12 -6.70
CA CYS A 175 12.67 -10.30 -7.77
C CYS A 175 13.26 -10.17 -9.17
N GLY A 176 14.48 -9.64 -9.29
CA GLY A 176 15.16 -9.43 -10.57
C GLY A 176 14.58 -8.29 -11.40
N GLU A 177 15.09 -8.18 -12.63
CA GLU A 177 14.76 -7.08 -13.55
C GLU A 177 13.29 -7.03 -13.99
N ILE A 178 12.55 -8.12 -13.85
CA ILE A 178 11.14 -8.19 -14.25
C ILE A 178 10.19 -7.47 -13.27
N TRP A 179 10.63 -7.19 -12.06
CA TRP A 179 9.80 -6.68 -10.98
C TRP A 179 9.06 -5.37 -11.35
N ILE A 180 9.81 -4.31 -11.65
CA ILE A 180 9.20 -3.03 -12.03
C ILE A 180 8.41 -3.13 -13.34
N PRO A 181 8.94 -3.73 -14.44
CA PRO A 181 8.17 -3.92 -15.65
C PRO A 181 6.82 -4.60 -15.45
N ALA A 182 6.74 -5.62 -14.58
CA ALA A 182 5.49 -6.30 -14.27
C ALA A 182 4.47 -5.37 -13.58
N ILE A 183 4.93 -4.57 -12.60
CA ILE A 183 4.09 -3.60 -11.89
C ILE A 183 3.57 -2.52 -12.84
N LEU A 184 4.44 -1.96 -13.69
CA LEU A 184 4.06 -0.95 -14.67
C LEU A 184 3.14 -1.52 -15.75
N GLY A 185 3.33 -2.78 -16.16
CA GLY A 185 2.45 -3.51 -17.06
C GLY A 185 1.03 -3.62 -16.52
N ARG A 186 0.87 -3.91 -15.23
CA ARG A 186 -0.43 -3.87 -14.56
C ARG A 186 -1.04 -2.47 -14.61
N CYS A 187 -0.27 -1.42 -14.30
CA CYS A 187 -0.76 -0.05 -14.38
C CYS A 187 -1.20 0.32 -15.81
N SER A 188 -0.48 -0.14 -16.83
CA SER A 188 -0.87 0.04 -18.24
C SER A 188 -2.18 -0.68 -18.57
N TYR A 189 -2.34 -1.93 -18.11
CA TYR A 189 -3.58 -2.69 -18.30
C TYR A 189 -4.78 -2.01 -17.63
N ARG A 190 -4.61 -1.53 -16.38
CA ARG A 190 -5.66 -0.79 -15.67
C ARG A 190 -5.96 0.57 -16.33
N GLY A 191 -4.94 1.23 -16.88
CA GLY A 191 -5.11 2.45 -17.67
C GLY A 191 -5.95 2.20 -18.93
N TYR A 192 -5.66 1.14 -19.66
CA TYR A 192 -6.43 0.75 -20.85
C TYR A 192 -7.93 0.59 -20.54
N GLN A 193 -8.28 0.05 -19.36
CA GLN A 193 -9.68 -0.14 -18.95
C GLN A 193 -10.46 1.17 -18.78
N ILE A 194 -9.80 2.31 -18.63
CA ILE A 194 -10.42 3.63 -18.43
C ILE A 194 -10.00 4.67 -19.47
N ASN A 195 -9.53 4.23 -20.63
CA ASN A 195 -9.01 5.11 -21.70
C ASN A 195 -7.92 6.08 -21.24
N SER A 196 -7.03 5.64 -20.34
CA SER A 196 -5.83 6.37 -19.94
C SER A 196 -4.58 5.53 -20.16
N LYS A 197 -3.41 6.16 -20.13
CA LYS A 197 -2.14 5.46 -20.35
C LYS A 197 -1.78 4.56 -19.17
N TYR A 198 -2.01 5.04 -17.94
CA TYR A 198 -1.74 4.30 -16.71
C TYR A 198 -2.81 4.57 -15.67
N ALA A 199 -3.20 3.55 -14.93
CA ALA A 199 -4.08 3.67 -13.77
C ALA A 199 -3.69 2.68 -12.67
N GLU A 200 -4.09 2.99 -11.45
CA GLU A 200 -4.17 2.06 -10.33
C GLU A 200 -5.63 1.76 -10.01
N ALA A 201 -5.90 0.57 -9.51
CA ALA A 201 -7.24 0.09 -9.29
C ALA A 201 -7.46 -0.35 -7.84
N PHE A 202 -8.69 -0.22 -7.38
CA PHE A 202 -9.08 -0.49 -5.99
C PHE A 202 -10.40 -1.25 -5.94
N GLU A 203 -10.50 -2.17 -5.00
CA GLU A 203 -11.79 -2.67 -4.52
C GLU A 203 -12.32 -1.76 -3.42
N VAL A 204 -13.62 -1.48 -3.47
CA VAL A 204 -14.31 -0.62 -2.50
C VAL A 204 -14.92 -1.47 -1.41
N ILE A 205 -14.46 -1.32 -0.17
CA ILE A 205 -15.07 -1.96 0.98
C ILE A 205 -16.26 -1.12 1.46
N LYS A 206 -16.06 0.19 1.56
CA LYS A 206 -17.06 1.13 2.05
C LYS A 206 -16.78 2.54 1.53
N VAL A 207 -17.81 3.22 1.08
CA VAL A 207 -17.79 4.66 0.78
C VAL A 207 -19.10 5.26 1.25
N THR A 208 -19.04 6.22 2.16
CA THR A 208 -20.21 6.90 2.72
C THR A 208 -20.14 8.44 2.60
N LYS A 209 -18.95 8.98 2.32
CA LYS A 209 -18.73 10.42 2.11
C LYS A 209 -17.75 10.65 0.96
N TRP A 210 -18.06 11.61 0.12
CA TRP A 210 -17.23 12.05 -1.01
C TRP A 210 -16.70 13.46 -0.78
#